data_7f7fa08533a05798ccbe0d1cc363b7ca
#
_entry.id   7f7fa08533a05798ccbe0d1cc363b7ca
#
_cell.length_a   1.000
_cell.length_b   1.000
_cell.length_c   1.000
_cell.angle_alpha   90.00
_cell.angle_beta   90.00
_cell.angle_gamma   90.00
#
_symmetry.space_group_name_H-M   'P 1'
#
loop_
_entity.id
_entity.type
_entity.pdbx_description
1 polymer ?
#
loop_
_entity_poly.entity_id
_entity_poly.type
_entity_poly.pdbx_seq_one_letter_code
_entity_poly.pdbx_strand_id
1 'polypeptide(L)'
;TNGIPELLSSVVCPGGQGDVSIVEDILIMSVEETRSRLNCGLEGVSKEASHDRFRGIRIFDISDVYEPKQVGAVQTCRGSHTHSVVSGPGTSGKIIVYNSGTASVRDEEEMEECIGNIAGDSRTALFRIDIIEIPISNPSESKIVSSPAVFADPDTGALGGLWVGGDHGDDTQETSRTDQCHDITVF
;
A
#
# COMPACT_ATOMS: atom_id res chain seq x y z
N THR A 1 20.63 -25.88 -9.10
CA THR A 1 21.07 -24.80 -8.21
C THR A 1 21.36 -25.40 -6.84
N ASN A 2 22.55 -25.18 -6.32
CA ASN A 2 23.00 -25.72 -5.02
C ASN A 2 22.42 -24.97 -3.81
N GLY A 3 21.24 -24.35 -3.95
CA GLY A 3 20.63 -23.53 -2.89
C GLY A 3 21.31 -22.18 -2.66
N ILE A 4 22.22 -21.76 -3.51
CA ILE A 4 22.88 -20.44 -3.44
C ILE A 4 22.06 -19.47 -4.29
N PRO A 5 21.57 -18.35 -3.71
CA PRO A 5 20.88 -17.30 -4.46
C PRO A 5 21.81 -16.72 -5.55
N GLU A 6 21.25 -16.47 -6.73
CA GLU A 6 21.91 -15.78 -7.82
C GLU A 6 21.13 -14.51 -8.17
N LEU A 7 21.82 -13.36 -8.28
CA LEU A 7 21.22 -12.12 -8.71
C LEU A 7 21.00 -12.16 -10.22
N LEU A 8 19.76 -12.19 -10.66
CA LEU A 8 19.40 -12.24 -12.07
C LEU A 8 19.19 -10.83 -12.65
N SER A 9 18.60 -9.93 -11.88
CA SER A 9 18.35 -8.54 -12.31
C SER A 9 18.26 -7.61 -11.11
N SER A 10 18.34 -6.31 -11.36
CA SER A 10 18.16 -5.28 -10.35
C SER A 10 17.43 -4.09 -10.96
N VAL A 11 16.28 -3.74 -10.39
CA VAL A 11 15.51 -2.55 -10.79
C VAL A 11 15.64 -1.50 -9.68
N VAL A 12 16.21 -0.35 -10.02
CA VAL A 12 16.34 0.75 -9.06
C VAL A 12 15.06 1.56 -9.06
N CYS A 13 14.27 1.39 -8.01
CA CYS A 13 12.99 2.08 -7.86
C CYS A 13 12.73 2.33 -6.37
N PRO A 14 13.10 3.51 -5.85
CA PRO A 14 12.95 3.81 -4.42
C PRO A 14 11.50 3.61 -3.96
N GLY A 15 11.30 2.98 -2.81
CA GLY A 15 9.96 2.67 -2.31
C GLY A 15 9.86 2.45 -0.81
N GLY A 16 10.95 2.13 -0.14
CA GLY A 16 10.93 1.69 1.26
C GLY A 16 10.09 0.42 1.44
N GLN A 17 10.14 -0.19 2.61
CA GLN A 17 9.50 -1.46 2.98
C GLN A 17 9.78 -2.62 2.03
N GLY A 18 9.18 -2.63 0.84
CA GLY A 18 9.50 -3.58 -0.21
C GLY A 18 8.92 -4.98 0.02
N ASP A 19 7.79 -5.11 0.73
CA ASP A 19 7.05 -6.37 0.78
C ASP A 19 6.64 -6.77 -0.65
N VAL A 20 6.84 -8.04 -1.01
CA VAL A 20 6.63 -8.53 -2.36
C VAL A 20 5.82 -9.81 -2.41
N SER A 21 4.94 -9.90 -3.38
CA SER A 21 4.21 -11.12 -3.73
C SER A 21 4.34 -11.42 -5.22
N ILE A 22 4.35 -12.70 -5.57
CA ILE A 22 4.40 -13.13 -6.97
C ILE A 22 3.19 -14.02 -7.25
N VAL A 23 2.49 -13.71 -8.32
CA VAL A 23 1.38 -14.51 -8.85
C VAL A 23 1.61 -14.66 -10.35
N GLU A 24 1.90 -15.89 -10.79
CA GLU A 24 2.33 -16.16 -12.17
C GLU A 24 3.54 -15.27 -12.55
N ASP A 25 3.44 -14.48 -13.59
CA ASP A 25 4.49 -13.56 -14.05
C ASP A 25 4.30 -12.13 -13.54
N ILE A 26 3.41 -11.92 -12.58
CA ILE A 26 3.16 -10.62 -11.94
C ILE A 26 3.84 -10.56 -10.58
N LEU A 27 4.73 -9.58 -10.40
CA LEU A 27 5.29 -9.23 -9.11
C LEU A 27 4.61 -7.95 -8.60
N ILE A 28 4.11 -8.01 -7.37
CA ILE A 28 3.47 -6.91 -6.66
C ILE A 28 4.44 -6.44 -5.58
N MET A 29 4.71 -5.13 -5.49
CA MET A 29 5.65 -4.56 -4.53
C MET A 29 5.02 -3.43 -3.74
N SER A 30 5.11 -3.50 -2.42
CA SER A 30 4.69 -2.46 -1.48
C SER A 30 5.61 -1.24 -1.52
N VAL A 31 5.00 -0.05 -1.50
CA VAL A 31 5.71 1.24 -1.47
C VAL A 31 5.09 2.15 -0.43
N GLU A 32 5.86 2.51 0.58
CA GLU A 32 5.40 3.38 1.67
C GLU A 32 6.29 4.62 1.85
N GLU A 33 7.51 4.60 1.32
CA GLU A 33 8.46 5.71 1.40
C GLU A 33 7.85 7.02 0.89
N THR A 34 7.98 8.06 1.71
CA THR A 34 7.34 9.36 1.43
C THR A 34 8.00 10.15 0.30
N ARG A 35 9.17 9.75 -0.14
CA ARG A 35 9.94 10.40 -1.20
C ARG A 35 9.91 9.66 -2.53
N SER A 36 9.18 8.55 -2.60
CA SER A 36 9.07 7.75 -3.82
C SER A 36 8.33 8.50 -4.91
N ARG A 37 8.72 8.25 -6.16
CA ARG A 37 8.10 8.81 -7.37
C ARG A 37 7.49 7.70 -8.21
N LEU A 38 6.43 8.01 -8.95
CA LEU A 38 5.79 7.05 -9.85
C LEU A 38 6.78 6.54 -10.93
N ASN A 39 7.64 7.41 -11.44
CA ASN A 39 8.63 7.09 -12.46
C ASN A 39 9.93 6.47 -11.92
N CYS A 40 9.97 6.07 -10.65
CA CYS A 40 11.17 5.55 -9.97
C CYS A 40 12.37 6.53 -9.95
N GLY A 41 12.13 7.83 -10.10
CA GLY A 41 13.18 8.86 -10.06
C GLY A 41 13.92 8.89 -8.73
N LEU A 42 15.25 8.99 -8.79
CA LEU A 42 16.13 9.01 -7.62
C LEU A 42 16.16 10.35 -6.89
N GLU A 43 15.75 11.43 -7.55
CA GLU A 43 15.67 12.77 -6.98
C GLU A 43 14.69 12.86 -5.80
N GLY A 44 13.77 11.89 -5.72
CA GLY A 44 12.73 11.87 -4.70
C GLY A 44 11.71 12.98 -4.85
N VAL A 45 10.96 13.25 -3.79
CA VAL A 45 9.94 14.32 -3.71
C VAL A 45 10.21 15.16 -2.47
N SER A 46 9.82 16.44 -2.50
CA SER A 46 9.89 17.32 -1.34
C SER A 46 9.01 16.80 -0.19
N LYS A 47 9.13 17.41 0.99
CA LYS A 47 8.25 17.11 2.13
C LYS A 47 6.84 17.70 1.99
N GLU A 48 6.69 18.69 1.11
CA GLU A 48 5.42 19.34 0.81
C GLU A 48 4.54 18.45 -0.08
N ALA A 49 3.27 18.77 -0.21
CA ALA A 49 2.35 18.07 -1.12
C ALA A 49 2.92 18.06 -2.55
N SER A 50 2.85 16.92 -3.20
CA SER A 50 3.39 16.76 -4.56
C SER A 50 2.66 15.67 -5.32
N HIS A 51 2.13 16.01 -6.48
CA HIS A 51 1.52 15.04 -7.40
C HIS A 51 2.51 14.02 -7.99
N ASP A 52 3.82 14.28 -7.89
CA ASP A 52 4.86 13.33 -8.31
C ASP A 52 5.07 12.20 -7.29
N ARG A 53 4.58 12.38 -6.06
CA ARG A 53 4.74 11.37 -4.99
C ARG A 53 3.97 10.11 -5.32
N PHE A 54 4.64 8.99 -5.10
CA PHE A 54 4.03 7.67 -5.20
C PHE A 54 4.04 6.96 -3.85
N ARG A 55 2.89 6.46 -3.43
CA ARG A 55 2.73 5.51 -2.33
C ARG A 55 1.59 4.54 -2.68
N GLY A 56 1.80 3.26 -2.45
CA GLY A 56 0.82 2.22 -2.77
C GLY A 56 1.50 0.95 -3.24
N ILE A 57 1.01 0.31 -4.27
CA ILE A 57 1.63 -0.88 -4.85
C ILE A 57 2.12 -0.62 -6.28
N ARG A 58 3.30 -1.17 -6.60
CA ARG A 58 3.82 -1.26 -7.97
C ARG A 58 3.61 -2.67 -8.48
N ILE A 59 3.38 -2.77 -9.77
CA ILE A 59 3.10 -4.04 -10.43
C ILE A 59 4.11 -4.19 -11.57
N PHE A 60 4.86 -5.29 -11.53
CA PHE A 60 5.87 -5.59 -12.54
C PHE A 60 5.51 -6.86 -13.27
N ASP A 61 5.75 -6.87 -14.57
CA ASP A 61 5.85 -8.07 -15.39
C ASP A 61 7.26 -8.64 -15.22
N ILE A 62 7.32 -9.89 -14.77
CA ILE A 62 8.56 -10.66 -14.58
C ILE A 62 8.60 -11.90 -15.46
N SER A 63 7.84 -11.93 -16.55
CA SER A 63 7.91 -13.02 -17.56
C SER A 63 9.33 -13.20 -18.11
N ASP A 64 10.09 -12.10 -18.20
CA ASP A 64 11.54 -12.11 -18.32
C ASP A 64 12.17 -11.64 -17.01
N VAL A 65 12.64 -12.56 -16.19
CA VAL A 65 13.27 -12.28 -14.89
C VAL A 65 14.58 -11.48 -15.01
N TYR A 66 15.18 -11.42 -16.19
CA TYR A 66 16.36 -10.60 -16.44
C TYR A 66 16.02 -9.16 -16.78
N GLU A 67 14.78 -8.88 -17.21
CA GLU A 67 14.33 -7.54 -17.59
C GLU A 67 12.92 -7.23 -17.04
N PRO A 68 12.73 -7.17 -15.70
CA PRO A 68 11.45 -6.81 -15.09
C PRO A 68 10.96 -5.45 -15.56
N LYS A 69 9.65 -5.34 -15.86
CA LYS A 69 9.04 -4.10 -16.36
C LYS A 69 7.87 -3.68 -15.49
N GLN A 70 7.86 -2.42 -15.02
CA GLN A 70 6.68 -1.89 -14.35
C GLN A 70 5.54 -1.75 -15.36
N VAL A 71 4.44 -2.46 -15.13
CA VAL A 71 3.26 -2.52 -16.01
C VAL A 71 2.02 -1.92 -15.39
N GLY A 72 2.07 -1.59 -14.09
CA GLY A 72 0.98 -0.97 -13.38
C GLY A 72 1.42 -0.37 -12.04
N ALA A 73 0.55 0.44 -11.48
CA ALA A 73 0.72 1.03 -10.16
C ALA A 73 -0.64 1.47 -9.61
N VAL A 74 -0.85 1.30 -8.31
CA VAL A 74 -2.05 1.80 -7.62
C VAL A 74 -1.61 2.67 -6.46
N GLN A 75 -2.05 3.92 -6.44
CA GLN A 75 -1.79 4.84 -5.35
C GLN A 75 -2.82 4.65 -4.24
N THR A 76 -2.39 4.82 -3.00
CA THR A 76 -3.23 4.73 -1.80
C THR A 76 -2.98 5.91 -0.88
N CYS A 77 -3.91 6.18 0.02
CA CYS A 77 -3.82 7.33 0.93
C CYS A 77 -2.69 7.22 1.95
N ARG A 78 -2.26 6.01 2.30
CA ARG A 78 -1.26 5.76 3.35
C ARG A 78 -0.11 4.89 2.88
N GLY A 79 0.01 4.68 1.58
CA GLY A 79 1.02 3.79 1.01
C GLY A 79 0.67 2.31 1.19
N SER A 80 1.68 1.48 1.05
CA SER A 80 1.61 0.05 1.30
C SER A 80 2.77 -0.34 2.21
N HIS A 81 2.46 -0.65 3.46
CA HIS A 81 3.42 -1.23 4.39
C HIS A 81 3.55 -2.71 4.09
N THR A 82 2.39 -3.39 4.06
CA THR A 82 2.26 -4.79 3.67
C THR A 82 1.05 -4.97 2.76
N HIS A 83 1.07 -6.05 2.02
CA HIS A 83 -0.09 -6.50 1.26
C HIS A 83 -0.21 -8.02 1.32
N SER A 84 -1.42 -8.53 1.15
CA SER A 84 -1.68 -9.96 1.03
C SER A 84 -2.46 -10.27 -0.23
N VAL A 85 -2.00 -11.25 -0.98
CA VAL A 85 -2.77 -11.79 -2.10
C VAL A 85 -3.89 -12.66 -1.56
N VAL A 86 -5.12 -12.24 -1.81
CA VAL A 86 -6.34 -12.92 -1.34
C VAL A 86 -6.79 -13.99 -2.31
N SER A 87 -6.69 -13.70 -3.60
CA SER A 87 -6.99 -14.67 -4.64
C SER A 87 -6.10 -14.44 -5.85
N GLY A 88 -5.72 -15.54 -6.48
CA GLY A 88 -5.07 -15.54 -7.79
C GLY A 88 -6.09 -15.38 -8.92
N PRO A 89 -5.62 -15.39 -10.17
CA PRO A 89 -6.44 -15.04 -11.33
C PRO A 89 -7.59 -16.02 -11.58
N GLY A 90 -7.41 -17.30 -11.33
CA GLY A 90 -8.42 -18.32 -11.57
C GLY A 90 -9.14 -18.11 -12.90
N THR A 91 -10.46 -18.27 -12.91
CA THR A 91 -11.30 -18.02 -14.08
C THR A 91 -11.62 -16.54 -14.31
N SER A 92 -11.40 -15.69 -13.31
CA SER A 92 -11.68 -14.25 -13.40
C SER A 92 -10.61 -13.48 -14.18
N GLY A 93 -9.40 -14.02 -14.29
CA GLY A 93 -8.25 -13.32 -14.85
C GLY A 93 -7.76 -12.13 -14.00
N LYS A 94 -8.14 -12.09 -12.71
CA LYS A 94 -7.86 -10.98 -11.80
C LYS A 94 -7.22 -11.48 -10.52
N ILE A 95 -6.21 -10.75 -10.05
CA ILE A 95 -5.63 -10.93 -8.72
C ILE A 95 -6.33 -9.95 -7.78
N ILE A 96 -6.70 -10.40 -6.60
CA ILE A 96 -7.22 -9.55 -5.53
C ILE A 96 -6.16 -9.44 -4.44
N VAL A 97 -5.87 -8.21 -4.07
CA VAL A 97 -4.87 -7.86 -3.04
C VAL A 97 -5.55 -7.03 -1.96
N TYR A 98 -5.29 -7.37 -0.70
CA TYR A 98 -5.59 -6.51 0.44
C TYR A 98 -4.32 -5.75 0.81
N ASN A 99 -4.44 -4.44 0.90
CA ASN A 99 -3.33 -3.54 1.18
C ASN A 99 -3.56 -2.76 2.45
N SER A 100 -2.54 -2.66 3.29
CA SER A 100 -2.52 -1.75 4.44
C SER A 100 -1.29 -0.85 4.39
N GLY A 101 -1.51 0.43 4.71
CA GLY A 101 -0.47 1.44 4.78
C GLY A 101 -0.37 2.05 6.17
N THR A 102 0.84 2.30 6.63
CA THR A 102 1.14 2.85 7.96
C THR A 102 1.68 4.28 7.91
N ALA A 103 1.97 4.81 6.72
CA ALA A 103 2.39 6.19 6.56
C ALA A 103 1.31 7.18 7.01
N SER A 104 1.68 8.43 7.23
CA SER A 104 0.70 9.51 7.43
C SER A 104 -0.26 9.60 6.25
N VAL A 105 -1.51 9.95 6.52
CA VAL A 105 -2.48 10.23 5.46
C VAL A 105 -1.93 11.31 4.55
N ARG A 106 -2.05 11.12 3.24
CA ARG A 106 -1.63 12.11 2.23
C ARG A 106 -2.49 13.36 2.32
N ASP A 107 -1.92 14.48 1.93
CA ASP A 107 -2.63 15.73 1.81
C ASP A 107 -3.68 15.66 0.69
N GLU A 108 -4.83 16.31 0.87
CA GLU A 108 -5.90 16.40 -0.14
C GLU A 108 -5.41 17.11 -1.42
N GLU A 109 -4.45 18.05 -1.31
CA GLU A 109 -3.81 18.68 -2.47
C GLU A 109 -2.99 17.68 -3.29
N GLU A 110 -2.56 16.58 -2.68
CA GLU A 110 -1.77 15.54 -3.33
C GLU A 110 -2.66 14.44 -3.92
N MET A 111 -3.73 14.08 -3.20
CA MET A 111 -4.70 13.07 -3.59
C MET A 111 -6.07 13.39 -2.93
N GLU A 112 -7.00 13.91 -3.70
CA GLU A 112 -8.27 14.49 -3.26
C GLU A 112 -9.12 13.56 -2.37
N GLU A 113 -9.01 12.25 -2.55
CA GLU A 113 -9.80 11.27 -1.78
C GLU A 113 -9.19 10.90 -0.43
N CYS A 114 -8.03 11.47 -0.07
CA CYS A 114 -7.31 11.14 1.15
C CYS A 114 -7.76 12.04 2.31
N ILE A 115 -8.72 11.55 3.07
CA ILE A 115 -9.28 12.26 4.22
C ILE A 115 -8.72 11.64 5.50
N GLY A 116 -8.25 12.49 6.40
CA GLY A 116 -7.83 12.11 7.74
C GLY A 116 -8.99 11.75 8.65
N ASN A 117 -8.84 12.01 9.94
CA ASN A 117 -9.88 11.71 10.92
C ASN A 117 -10.99 12.79 10.91
N ILE A 118 -12.07 12.51 10.21
CA ILE A 118 -13.33 13.25 10.34
C ILE A 118 -14.33 12.29 10.97
N ALA A 119 -14.76 12.58 12.19
CA ALA A 119 -15.67 11.71 12.94
C ALA A 119 -16.96 11.44 12.15
N GLY A 120 -17.27 10.15 11.96
CA GLY A 120 -18.45 9.70 11.22
C GLY A 120 -18.34 9.80 9.69
N ASP A 121 -17.20 10.20 9.14
CA ASP A 121 -16.97 10.22 7.70
C ASP A 121 -16.42 8.87 7.23
N SER A 122 -17.19 8.14 6.44
CA SER A 122 -16.81 6.83 5.90
C SER A 122 -15.62 6.91 4.92
N ARG A 123 -15.24 8.11 4.46
CA ARG A 123 -14.10 8.33 3.57
C ARG A 123 -12.77 8.41 4.31
N THR A 124 -12.77 8.38 5.66
CA THR A 124 -11.53 8.43 6.43
C THR A 124 -10.54 7.36 5.98
N ALA A 125 -9.26 7.73 5.86
CA ALA A 125 -8.17 6.82 5.54
C ALA A 125 -7.62 6.06 6.76
N LEU A 126 -8.22 6.24 7.94
CA LEU A 126 -7.81 5.56 9.17
C LEU A 126 -8.43 4.16 9.26
N PHE A 127 -7.68 3.19 9.80
CA PHE A 127 -8.07 1.79 9.94
C PHE A 127 -8.68 1.17 8.67
N ARG A 128 -8.15 1.56 7.51
CA ARG A 128 -8.65 1.13 6.21
C ARG A 128 -7.79 -0.01 5.65
N ILE A 129 -8.45 -0.94 4.98
CA ILE A 129 -7.82 -1.92 4.10
C ILE A 129 -8.27 -1.59 2.69
N ASP A 130 -7.31 -1.31 1.80
CA ASP A 130 -7.62 -1.10 0.38
C ASP A 130 -7.68 -2.45 -0.33
N ILE A 131 -8.82 -2.74 -0.94
CA ILE A 131 -9.02 -3.93 -1.77
C ILE A 131 -8.68 -3.54 -3.21
N ILE A 132 -7.60 -4.10 -3.72
CA ILE A 132 -7.05 -3.79 -5.03
C ILE A 132 -7.31 -4.95 -5.99
N GLU A 133 -7.85 -4.64 -7.15
CA GLU A 133 -8.03 -5.56 -8.26
C GLU A 133 -6.95 -5.32 -9.31
N ILE A 134 -6.26 -6.39 -9.71
CA ILE A 134 -5.20 -6.39 -10.73
C ILE A 134 -5.63 -7.32 -11.87
N PRO A 135 -6.08 -6.80 -13.02
CA PRO A 135 -6.35 -7.63 -14.19
C PRO A 135 -5.04 -8.07 -14.84
N ILE A 136 -4.81 -9.39 -14.97
CA ILE A 136 -3.55 -9.92 -15.53
C ILE A 136 -3.36 -9.51 -16.99
N SER A 137 -4.46 -9.47 -17.76
CA SER A 137 -4.39 -9.10 -19.18
C SER A 137 -4.03 -7.64 -19.43
N ASN A 138 -4.28 -6.77 -18.44
CA ASN A 138 -3.94 -5.35 -18.51
C ASN A 138 -3.67 -4.77 -17.11
N PRO A 139 -2.51 -5.02 -16.50
CA PRO A 139 -2.18 -4.55 -15.15
C PRO A 139 -2.18 -3.04 -14.99
N SER A 140 -2.12 -2.28 -16.09
CA SER A 140 -2.24 -0.81 -16.05
C SER A 140 -3.64 -0.32 -15.63
N GLU A 141 -4.66 -1.18 -15.71
CA GLU A 141 -6.03 -0.90 -15.25
C GLU A 141 -6.29 -1.29 -13.79
N SER A 142 -5.23 -1.64 -13.06
CA SER A 142 -5.35 -1.96 -11.64
C SER A 142 -5.90 -0.78 -10.85
N LYS A 143 -6.77 -1.08 -9.87
CA LYS A 143 -7.46 -0.05 -9.10
C LYS A 143 -7.92 -0.55 -7.75
N ILE A 144 -8.15 0.38 -6.83
CA ILE A 144 -8.90 0.13 -5.60
C ILE A 144 -10.38 -0.07 -5.98
N VAL A 145 -10.96 -1.18 -5.54
CA VAL A 145 -12.39 -1.48 -5.76
C VAL A 145 -13.23 -1.28 -4.52
N SER A 146 -12.60 -1.27 -3.35
CA SER A 146 -13.25 -0.99 -2.06
C SER A 146 -12.18 -0.64 -1.02
N SER A 147 -12.57 0.13 -0.01
CA SER A 147 -11.67 0.54 1.08
C SER A 147 -12.42 0.52 2.42
N PRO A 148 -12.81 -0.66 2.93
CA PRO A 148 -13.54 -0.73 4.19
C PRO A 148 -12.67 -0.27 5.38
N ALA A 149 -13.27 0.49 6.29
CA ALA A 149 -12.71 0.79 7.60
C ALA A 149 -13.07 -0.38 8.55
N VAL A 150 -12.05 -1.13 9.00
CA VAL A 150 -12.27 -2.41 9.69
C VAL A 150 -12.77 -2.29 11.14
N PHE A 151 -12.59 -1.13 11.77
CA PHE A 151 -13.07 -0.86 13.13
C PHE A 151 -14.16 0.21 13.17
N ALA A 152 -14.84 0.44 12.04
CA ALA A 152 -15.95 1.36 11.97
C ALA A 152 -17.23 0.71 12.51
N ASP A 153 -17.97 1.46 13.32
CA ASP A 153 -19.33 1.12 13.69
C ASP A 153 -20.22 1.14 12.43
N PRO A 154 -20.96 0.08 12.12
CA PRO A 154 -21.70 -0.01 10.87
C PRO A 154 -22.86 1.00 10.73
N ASP A 155 -23.38 1.51 11.85
CA ASP A 155 -24.54 2.42 11.85
C ASP A 155 -24.11 3.88 11.82
N THR A 156 -22.99 4.20 12.47
CA THR A 156 -22.55 5.60 12.68
C THR A 156 -21.28 5.96 11.91
N GLY A 157 -20.50 4.97 11.44
CA GLY A 157 -19.18 5.16 10.84
C GLY A 157 -18.10 5.58 11.83
N ALA A 158 -18.41 5.62 13.13
CA ALA A 158 -17.44 5.98 14.15
C ALA A 158 -16.35 4.90 14.28
N LEU A 159 -15.09 5.33 14.29
CA LEU A 159 -13.94 4.42 14.44
C LEU A 159 -13.69 4.12 15.91
N GLY A 160 -13.59 2.82 16.23
CA GLY A 160 -13.10 2.35 17.52
C GLY A 160 -11.57 2.23 17.53
N GLY A 161 -10.98 2.26 18.74
CA GLY A 161 -9.55 1.96 18.92
C GLY A 161 -8.56 3.06 18.51
N LEU A 162 -9.03 4.24 18.13
CA LEU A 162 -8.15 5.36 17.80
C LEU A 162 -7.37 5.81 19.05
N TRP A 163 -6.07 6.02 18.89
CA TRP A 163 -5.18 6.55 19.91
C TRP A 163 -4.14 7.48 19.27
N VAL A 164 -3.96 8.65 19.85
CA VAL A 164 -3.04 9.67 19.30
C VAL A 164 -1.56 9.42 19.63
N GLY A 165 -1.28 8.42 20.45
CA GLY A 165 0.03 8.22 21.05
C GLY A 165 0.19 9.04 22.33
N GLY A 166 1.25 8.82 23.05
CA GLY A 166 1.56 9.62 24.23
C GLY A 166 2.56 8.96 25.18
N ASP A 167 2.98 9.78 26.12
CA ASP A 167 3.78 9.41 27.28
C ASP A 167 2.83 8.95 28.40
N HIS A 168 3.12 7.82 29.00
CA HIS A 168 2.34 7.27 30.14
C HIS A 168 3.00 7.53 31.50
N GLY A 169 4.02 8.36 31.54
CA GLY A 169 4.76 8.74 32.75
C GLY A 169 6.13 8.10 32.86
N ASP A 170 6.84 8.45 33.93
CA ASP A 170 8.21 7.99 34.19
C ASP A 170 8.31 6.46 34.19
N ASP A 171 9.36 5.94 33.60
CA ASP A 171 9.64 4.50 33.48
C ASP A 171 8.66 3.69 32.63
N THR A 172 7.77 4.34 31.88
CA THR A 172 6.86 3.69 30.93
C THR A 172 7.35 3.86 29.49
N GLN A 173 6.88 2.98 28.61
CA GLN A 173 7.16 3.06 27.20
C GLN A 173 6.23 4.10 26.56
N GLU A 174 6.80 5.02 25.75
CA GLU A 174 6.00 5.85 24.86
C GLU A 174 5.20 4.99 23.90
N THR A 175 3.95 5.36 23.66
CA THR A 175 3.10 4.66 22.72
C THR A 175 2.95 5.44 21.42
N SER A 176 3.03 4.72 20.32
CA SER A 176 2.76 5.25 18.99
C SER A 176 1.26 5.44 18.77
N ARG A 177 0.93 6.24 17.76
CA ARG A 177 -0.44 6.41 17.30
C ARG A 177 -1.04 5.06 16.86
N THR A 178 -2.31 4.83 17.24
CA THR A 178 -3.10 3.68 16.78
C THR A 178 -4.20 4.21 15.87
N ASP A 179 -4.01 4.10 14.56
CA ASP A 179 -4.95 4.59 13.55
C ASP A 179 -4.82 3.84 12.21
N GLN A 180 -4.11 2.72 12.21
CA GLN A 180 -3.73 2.00 11.00
C GLN A 180 -3.80 0.48 11.19
N CYS A 181 -4.05 -0.23 10.09
CA CYS A 181 -3.81 -1.67 10.01
C CYS A 181 -2.36 -1.87 9.56
N HIS A 182 -1.60 -2.71 10.29
CA HIS A 182 -0.18 -2.93 10.00
C HIS A 182 0.01 -4.12 9.07
N ASP A 183 -0.51 -5.28 9.45
CA ASP A 183 -0.42 -6.51 8.68
C ASP A 183 -1.79 -7.13 8.43
N ILE A 184 -1.89 -7.89 7.34
CA ILE A 184 -3.09 -8.62 6.96
C ILE A 184 -2.71 -10.07 6.72
N THR A 185 -3.38 -10.98 7.43
CA THR A 185 -3.25 -12.42 7.19
C THR A 185 -4.55 -12.94 6.59
N VAL A 186 -4.42 -13.68 5.50
CA VAL A 186 -5.54 -14.33 4.79
C VAL A 186 -5.42 -15.85 4.95
N PHE A 187 -6.54 -16.51 5.24
CA PHE A 187 -6.63 -17.95 5.43
C PHE A 187 -7.49 -18.61 4.36
#